data_61bfbe94e9c9d1d042f827b8300c9545
#
_entry.id   61bfbe94e9c9d1d042f827b8300c9545
#
_cell.length_a   1.000
_cell.length_b   1.000
_cell.length_c   1.000
_cell.angle_alpha   90.00
_cell.angle_beta   90.00
_cell.angle_gamma   90.00
#
_symmetry.space_group_name_H-M   'P 1'
#
loop_
_entity.id
_entity.type
_entity.pdbx_description
1 polymer ?
#
loop_
_entity_poly.entity_id
_entity_poly.type
_entity_poly.pdbx_seq_one_letter_code
_entity_poly.pdbx_strand_id
1 'polypeptide(L)'
;MQAEAGGVPLLLRAPSRRRRGGLVIAFDPSPPEGREAFARALPFPSVGAWKAYLGLPLVGYRQPHGGVEEITRRQRSDYLLQLLDPALSDAVRDLAVVVSDLRKRLDLAPDAPLGLFGFSAGGLAALLALADRPIPIAAAVIVGAGPDAEAAVAAAERAFGITYQWTPAARVCAARLDFPARASNIARGTPALLVIRGADDEAVPATGIDRLHAALRPNYIHAPDRLRFETLTGIGHGLDELGKVAALADDWLSEHLTDW
;
A
#
# COMPACT_ATOMS: atom_id res chain seq x y z
N MET A 1 -0.42 9.56 18.01
CA MET A 1 0.82 9.63 18.81
C MET A 1 1.98 9.27 17.89
N GLN A 2 3.00 10.09 17.83
CA GLN A 2 4.25 9.74 17.15
C GLN A 2 4.93 8.60 17.91
N ALA A 3 5.44 7.62 17.20
CA ALA A 3 6.09 6.44 17.75
C ALA A 3 7.17 5.92 16.79
N GLU A 4 7.94 4.97 17.27
CA GLU A 4 8.91 4.21 16.48
C GLU A 4 8.69 2.72 16.77
N ALA A 5 8.81 1.86 15.79
CA ALA A 5 8.76 0.41 15.96
C ALA A 5 9.78 -0.24 15.04
N GLY A 6 10.62 -1.12 15.59
CA GLY A 6 11.70 -1.76 14.84
C GLY A 6 12.68 -0.79 14.18
N GLY A 7 12.89 0.40 14.74
CA GLY A 7 13.71 1.46 14.14
C GLY A 7 12.99 2.29 13.06
N VAL A 8 11.70 2.04 12.83
CA VAL A 8 10.91 2.75 11.80
C VAL A 8 9.98 3.77 12.47
N PRO A 9 10.08 5.07 12.11
CA PRO A 9 9.17 6.10 12.63
C PRO A 9 7.78 5.95 12.03
N LEU A 10 6.74 6.07 12.87
CA LEU A 10 5.34 5.93 12.47
C LEU A 10 4.41 6.81 13.32
N LEU A 11 3.17 6.98 12.85
CA LEU A 11 2.06 7.45 13.69
C LEU A 11 1.27 6.24 14.17
N LEU A 12 1.04 6.15 15.48
CA LEU A 12 0.23 5.08 16.08
C LEU A 12 -1.08 5.66 16.63
N ARG A 13 -2.19 4.99 16.31
CA ARG A 13 -3.52 5.30 16.84
C ARG A 13 -4.16 4.07 17.45
N ALA A 14 -4.69 4.25 18.66
CA ALA A 14 -5.45 3.21 19.33
C ALA A 14 -6.80 2.95 18.63
N PRO A 15 -7.38 1.75 18.80
CA PRO A 15 -8.74 1.49 18.36
C PRO A 15 -9.75 2.39 19.09
N SER A 16 -10.77 2.88 18.35
CA SER A 16 -11.83 3.75 18.90
C SER A 16 -12.85 2.98 19.73
N ARG A 17 -12.94 1.66 19.56
CA ARG A 17 -13.86 0.75 20.25
C ARG A 17 -13.08 -0.35 20.98
N ARG A 18 -13.79 -1.22 21.72
CA ARG A 18 -13.18 -2.36 22.44
C ARG A 18 -12.20 -3.10 21.54
N ARG A 19 -10.98 -3.30 22.00
CA ARG A 19 -9.89 -3.99 21.28
C ARG A 19 -10.36 -5.37 20.82
N ARG A 20 -10.26 -5.65 19.53
CA ARG A 20 -10.37 -6.99 18.95
C ARG A 20 -9.01 -7.62 18.64
N GLY A 21 -7.90 -6.94 18.99
CA GLY A 21 -6.56 -7.52 18.98
C GLY A 21 -5.86 -7.56 17.61
N GLY A 22 -6.22 -6.71 16.66
CA GLY A 22 -5.57 -6.65 15.34
C GLY A 22 -4.66 -5.43 15.14
N LEU A 23 -4.01 -5.38 13.99
CA LEU A 23 -3.16 -4.27 13.54
C LEU A 23 -3.48 -3.91 12.09
N VAL A 24 -3.60 -2.63 11.80
CA VAL A 24 -3.64 -2.10 10.43
C VAL A 24 -2.37 -1.29 10.18
N ILE A 25 -1.66 -1.62 9.11
CA ILE A 25 -0.55 -0.82 8.60
C ILE A 25 -1.03 -0.05 7.38
N ALA A 26 -0.96 1.28 7.45
CA ALA A 26 -1.23 2.16 6.32
C ALA A 26 0.09 2.71 5.78
N PHE A 27 0.46 2.37 4.55
CA PHE A 27 1.63 2.91 3.86
C PHE A 27 1.35 4.32 3.37
N ASP A 28 2.05 5.28 3.95
CA ASP A 28 1.88 6.71 3.74
C ASP A 28 2.89 7.24 2.71
N PRO A 29 2.45 7.61 1.48
CA PRO A 29 3.30 8.19 0.46
C PRO A 29 3.38 9.72 0.56
N SER A 30 2.75 10.36 1.57
CA SER A 30 2.63 11.80 1.64
C SER A 30 3.96 12.51 1.92
N PRO A 31 4.09 13.79 1.51
CA PRO A 31 5.24 14.60 1.88
C PRO A 31 5.33 14.79 3.41
N PRO A 32 6.48 15.28 3.93
CA PRO A 32 6.71 15.35 5.39
C PRO A 32 5.59 16.04 6.18
N GLU A 33 5.06 17.12 5.64
CA GLU A 33 3.96 17.92 6.23
C GLU A 33 2.58 17.23 6.10
N GLY A 34 2.44 16.27 5.20
CA GLY A 34 1.18 15.54 4.92
C GLY A 34 0.85 14.40 5.88
N ARG A 35 1.79 13.96 6.71
CA ARG A 35 1.66 12.77 7.57
C ARG A 35 0.44 12.78 8.47
N GLU A 36 0.21 13.87 9.18
CA GLU A 36 -0.97 14.00 10.07
C GLU A 36 -2.27 14.12 9.27
N ALA A 37 -2.23 14.74 8.08
CA ALA A 37 -3.38 14.85 7.20
C ALA A 37 -3.78 13.48 6.65
N PHE A 38 -2.81 12.67 6.21
CA PHE A 38 -3.03 11.29 5.77
C PHE A 38 -3.71 10.46 6.85
N ALA A 39 -3.18 10.48 8.08
CA ALA A 39 -3.76 9.75 9.19
C ALA A 39 -5.15 10.29 9.62
N ARG A 40 -5.44 11.58 9.43
CA ARG A 40 -6.79 12.15 9.68
C ARG A 40 -7.78 11.77 8.60
N ALA A 41 -7.35 11.69 7.34
CA ALA A 41 -8.20 11.27 6.22
C ALA A 41 -8.63 9.79 6.34
N LEU A 42 -7.83 8.96 7.02
CA LEU A 42 -8.01 7.51 7.14
C LEU A 42 -8.12 7.08 8.62
N PRO A 43 -9.14 7.51 9.36
CA PRO A 43 -9.23 7.26 10.80
C PRO A 43 -9.61 5.81 11.16
N PHE A 44 -10.28 5.09 10.26
CA PHE A 44 -10.78 3.73 10.43
C PHE A 44 -11.50 3.53 11.78
N PRO A 45 -12.61 4.25 12.04
CA PRO A 45 -13.26 4.28 13.35
C PRO A 45 -13.95 2.97 13.72
N SER A 46 -14.40 2.18 12.73
CA SER A 46 -15.08 0.91 12.94
C SER A 46 -14.10 -0.24 13.16
N VAL A 47 -12.85 -0.09 12.71
CA VAL A 47 -11.81 -1.11 12.86
C VAL A 47 -11.35 -1.20 14.32
N GLY A 48 -11.59 -2.35 14.95
CA GLY A 48 -11.21 -2.64 16.34
C GLY A 48 -9.73 -2.95 16.55
N ALA A 49 -8.86 -2.58 15.61
CA ALA A 49 -7.42 -2.82 15.60
C ALA A 49 -6.62 -1.54 15.88
N TRP A 50 -5.37 -1.65 16.25
CA TRP A 50 -4.41 -0.56 16.23
C TRP A 50 -4.10 -0.15 14.79
N LYS A 51 -3.88 1.15 14.56
CA LYS A 51 -3.54 1.72 13.25
C LYS A 51 -2.16 2.31 13.31
N ALA A 52 -1.25 1.85 12.45
CA ALA A 52 0.10 2.38 12.31
C ALA A 52 0.28 2.93 10.89
N TYR A 53 0.55 4.23 10.80
CA TYR A 53 0.78 4.93 9.53
C TYR A 53 2.28 5.03 9.31
N LEU A 54 2.78 4.26 8.36
CA LEU A 54 4.20 4.14 8.03
C LEU A 54 4.52 4.96 6.78
N GLY A 55 5.43 5.93 6.91
CA GLY A 55 5.97 6.59 5.73
C GLY A 55 6.76 5.61 4.86
N LEU A 56 6.63 5.75 3.56
CA LEU A 56 7.44 4.97 2.64
C LEU A 56 8.93 5.37 2.74
N PRO A 57 9.86 4.40 2.69
CA PRO A 57 11.29 4.70 2.53
C PRO A 57 11.56 5.60 1.34
N LEU A 58 12.54 6.47 1.46
CA LEU A 58 12.96 7.43 0.43
C LEU A 58 11.90 8.49 0.08
N VAL A 59 10.77 8.52 0.77
CA VAL A 59 9.66 9.44 0.51
C VAL A 59 9.26 10.15 1.81
N GLY A 60 8.67 11.34 1.68
CA GLY A 60 8.11 12.06 2.81
C GLY A 60 9.14 12.34 3.91
N TYR A 61 8.78 12.05 5.14
CA TYR A 61 9.66 12.24 6.31
C TYR A 61 10.77 11.18 6.44
N ARG A 62 10.81 10.20 5.54
CA ARG A 62 11.89 9.20 5.41
C ARG A 62 12.78 9.48 4.21
N GLN A 63 12.90 10.75 3.81
CA GLN A 63 13.75 11.20 2.71
C GLN A 63 15.20 10.71 2.88
N PRO A 64 15.90 10.44 1.78
CA PRO A 64 17.31 10.14 1.81
C PRO A 64 18.12 11.34 2.30
N HIS A 65 19.36 11.11 2.71
CA HIS A 65 20.31 12.21 2.93
C HIS A 65 20.44 13.03 1.63
N GLY A 66 20.27 14.36 1.72
CA GLY A 66 20.16 15.25 0.55
C GLY A 66 18.70 15.62 0.17
N GLY A 67 17.70 15.04 0.85
CA GLY A 67 16.30 15.47 0.77
C GLY A 67 15.71 15.44 -0.64
N VAL A 68 14.94 16.48 -0.99
CA VAL A 68 14.24 16.59 -2.28
C VAL A 68 15.20 16.61 -3.49
N GLU A 69 16.40 17.17 -3.34
CA GLU A 69 17.39 17.21 -4.42
C GLU A 69 17.85 15.78 -4.77
N GLU A 70 18.11 14.97 -3.78
CA GLU A 70 18.52 13.57 -3.99
C GLU A 70 17.35 12.73 -4.57
N ILE A 71 16.12 12.96 -4.14
CA ILE A 71 14.94 12.32 -4.72
C ILE A 71 14.82 12.69 -6.20
N THR A 72 14.95 13.99 -6.55
CA THR A 72 14.88 14.48 -7.92
C THR A 72 16.02 13.89 -8.78
N ARG A 73 17.22 13.78 -8.23
CA ARG A 73 18.35 13.13 -8.90
C ARG A 73 18.03 11.68 -9.23
N ARG A 74 17.51 10.91 -8.27
CA ARG A 74 17.11 9.51 -8.46
C ARG A 74 16.01 9.36 -9.49
N GLN A 75 14.98 10.19 -9.44
CA GLN A 75 13.90 10.23 -10.43
C GLN A 75 14.41 10.40 -11.86
N ARG A 76 15.37 11.30 -12.06
CA ARG A 76 15.91 11.60 -13.38
C ARG A 76 16.94 10.58 -13.86
N SER A 77 17.74 10.00 -12.96
CA SER A 77 18.76 9.02 -13.36
C SER A 77 18.22 7.64 -13.59
N ASP A 78 17.37 7.12 -12.70
CA ASP A 78 16.69 5.84 -12.86
C ASP A 78 15.54 5.75 -11.84
N TYR A 79 14.36 6.17 -12.25
CA TYR A 79 13.17 6.20 -11.39
C TYR A 79 12.85 4.84 -10.79
N LEU A 80 12.87 3.77 -11.60
CA LEU A 80 12.52 2.43 -11.15
C LEU A 80 13.56 1.87 -10.20
N LEU A 81 14.83 1.82 -10.60
CA LEU A 81 15.87 1.12 -9.84
C LEU A 81 16.45 1.93 -8.68
N GLN A 82 16.42 3.28 -8.75
CA GLN A 82 17.00 4.13 -7.70
C GLN A 82 15.97 4.72 -6.74
N LEU A 83 14.68 4.70 -7.08
CA LEU A 83 13.66 5.28 -6.23
C LEU A 83 12.51 4.32 -5.94
N LEU A 84 11.75 3.90 -6.97
CA LEU A 84 10.52 3.12 -6.75
C LEU A 84 10.81 1.76 -6.12
N ASP A 85 11.63 0.93 -6.75
CA ASP A 85 11.92 -0.42 -6.26
C ASP A 85 12.56 -0.43 -4.86
N PRO A 86 13.58 0.41 -4.54
CA PRO A 86 14.10 0.51 -3.18
C PRO A 86 13.03 0.93 -2.17
N ALA A 87 12.18 1.92 -2.51
CA ALA A 87 11.12 2.37 -1.61
C ALA A 87 10.12 1.25 -1.29
N LEU A 88 9.69 0.50 -2.30
CA LEU A 88 8.75 -0.61 -2.11
C LEU A 88 9.39 -1.79 -1.37
N SER A 89 10.61 -2.16 -1.74
CA SER A 89 11.33 -3.31 -1.15
C SER A 89 11.67 -3.08 0.31
N ASP A 90 12.09 -1.86 0.66
CA ASP A 90 12.39 -1.50 2.04
C ASP A 90 11.09 -1.39 2.87
N ALA A 91 9.98 -0.90 2.29
CA ALA A 91 8.69 -0.88 2.97
C ALA A 91 8.21 -2.30 3.34
N VAL A 92 8.38 -3.27 2.43
CA VAL A 92 8.03 -4.68 2.69
C VAL A 92 8.94 -5.30 3.76
N ARG A 93 10.23 -4.95 3.77
CA ARG A 93 11.19 -5.38 4.79
C ARG A 93 10.85 -4.79 6.17
N ASP A 94 10.54 -3.51 6.22
CA ASP A 94 10.11 -2.80 7.43
C ASP A 94 8.83 -3.38 8.02
N LEU A 95 7.89 -3.81 7.17
CA LEU A 95 6.60 -4.35 7.60
C LEU A 95 6.78 -5.49 8.62
N ALA A 96 7.65 -6.47 8.33
CA ALA A 96 7.85 -7.61 9.22
C ALA A 96 8.43 -7.18 10.59
N VAL A 97 9.40 -6.28 10.58
CA VAL A 97 10.07 -5.79 11.79
C VAL A 97 9.12 -4.94 12.64
N VAL A 98 8.40 -4.02 11.99
CA VAL A 98 7.41 -3.14 12.64
C VAL A 98 6.28 -3.94 13.27
N VAL A 99 5.69 -4.90 12.54
CA VAL A 99 4.59 -5.73 13.06
C VAL A 99 5.04 -6.58 14.23
N SER A 100 6.25 -7.18 14.15
CA SER A 100 6.80 -7.97 15.25
C SER A 100 6.99 -7.13 16.53
N ASP A 101 7.55 -5.92 16.40
CA ASP A 101 7.76 -5.01 17.53
C ASP A 101 6.42 -4.49 18.10
N LEU A 102 5.49 -4.04 17.24
CA LEU A 102 4.19 -3.56 17.68
C LEU A 102 3.36 -4.65 18.35
N ARG A 103 3.36 -5.89 17.87
CA ARG A 103 2.66 -6.99 18.55
C ARG A 103 3.15 -7.18 19.97
N LYS A 104 4.46 -7.16 20.20
CA LYS A 104 5.06 -7.27 21.53
C LYS A 104 4.70 -6.09 22.43
N ARG A 105 4.87 -4.86 21.93
CA ARG A 105 4.66 -3.63 22.72
C ARG A 105 3.21 -3.33 23.05
N LEU A 106 2.29 -3.80 22.21
CA LEU A 106 0.85 -3.59 22.37
C LEU A 106 0.16 -4.81 23.01
N ASP A 107 0.93 -5.82 23.41
CA ASP A 107 0.42 -7.07 23.99
C ASP A 107 -0.65 -7.72 23.08
N LEU A 108 -0.36 -7.82 21.78
CA LEU A 108 -1.18 -8.49 20.80
C LEU A 108 -0.74 -9.96 20.66
N ALA A 109 -1.69 -10.83 20.34
CA ALA A 109 -1.38 -12.21 20.02
C ALA A 109 -0.38 -12.31 18.85
N PRO A 110 0.53 -13.31 18.83
CA PRO A 110 1.49 -13.47 17.73
C PRO A 110 0.85 -13.64 16.37
N ASP A 111 -0.35 -14.20 16.32
CA ASP A 111 -1.19 -14.42 15.15
C ASP A 111 -2.29 -13.36 14.98
N ALA A 112 -2.30 -12.29 15.78
CA ALA A 112 -3.26 -11.21 15.65
C ALA A 112 -3.40 -10.76 14.19
N PRO A 113 -4.64 -10.56 13.68
CA PRO A 113 -4.87 -10.28 12.27
C PRO A 113 -4.20 -8.95 11.84
N LEU A 114 -3.60 -8.99 10.64
CA LEU A 114 -2.97 -7.85 10.02
C LEU A 114 -3.75 -7.39 8.80
N GLY A 115 -4.18 -6.13 8.82
CA GLY A 115 -4.70 -5.42 7.67
C GLY A 115 -3.64 -4.50 7.05
N LEU A 116 -3.72 -4.30 5.73
CA LEU A 116 -2.93 -3.30 5.01
C LEU A 116 -3.85 -2.26 4.37
N PHE A 117 -3.38 -1.04 4.32
CA PHE A 117 -3.91 0.02 3.47
C PHE A 117 -2.77 0.65 2.69
N GLY A 118 -2.96 0.90 1.39
CA GLY A 118 -1.97 1.61 0.59
C GLY A 118 -2.60 2.46 -0.50
N PHE A 119 -2.11 3.71 -0.64
CA PHE A 119 -2.48 4.62 -1.71
C PHE A 119 -1.28 4.83 -2.64
N SER A 120 -1.49 4.84 -3.96
CA SER A 120 -0.46 5.12 -4.96
C SER A 120 0.78 4.21 -4.77
N ALA A 121 1.96 4.76 -4.56
CA ALA A 121 3.17 3.99 -4.23
C ALA A 121 2.99 3.13 -2.96
N GLY A 122 2.21 3.59 -1.96
CA GLY A 122 1.84 2.78 -0.80
C GLY A 122 0.97 1.57 -1.18
N GLY A 123 0.13 1.71 -2.20
CA GLY A 123 -0.65 0.61 -2.77
C GLY A 123 0.23 -0.42 -3.48
N LEU A 124 1.26 0.03 -4.22
CA LEU A 124 2.26 -0.87 -4.80
C LEU A 124 3.05 -1.61 -3.71
N ALA A 125 3.42 -0.93 -2.61
CA ALA A 125 4.08 -1.57 -1.47
C ALA A 125 3.18 -2.65 -0.81
N ALA A 126 1.88 -2.38 -0.67
CA ALA A 126 0.92 -3.34 -0.15
C ALA A 126 0.73 -4.55 -1.09
N LEU A 127 0.64 -4.34 -2.42
CA LEU A 127 0.61 -5.42 -3.41
C LEU A 127 1.88 -6.26 -3.37
N LEU A 128 3.05 -5.62 -3.24
CA LEU A 128 4.32 -6.32 -3.12
C LEU A 128 4.39 -7.13 -1.81
N ALA A 129 3.91 -6.58 -0.68
CA ALA A 129 3.81 -7.28 0.59
C ALA A 129 2.89 -8.51 0.51
N LEU A 130 1.76 -8.41 -0.21
CA LEU A 130 0.87 -9.55 -0.48
C LEU A 130 1.57 -10.61 -1.33
N ALA A 131 2.31 -10.21 -2.37
CA ALA A 131 3.00 -11.11 -3.28
C ALA A 131 4.22 -11.80 -2.65
N ASP A 132 5.02 -11.07 -1.86
CA ASP A 132 6.23 -11.59 -1.20
C ASP A 132 5.93 -12.29 0.14
N ARG A 133 4.81 -11.92 0.80
CA ARG A 133 4.33 -12.48 2.08
C ARG A 133 5.40 -12.59 3.18
N PRO A 134 6.02 -11.48 3.59
CA PRO A 134 6.97 -11.53 4.71
C PRO A 134 6.30 -11.97 6.02
N ILE A 135 4.99 -11.72 6.14
CA ILE A 135 4.09 -12.12 7.23
C ILE A 135 2.68 -12.41 6.68
N PRO A 136 1.84 -13.19 7.39
CA PRO A 136 0.44 -13.39 7.01
C PRO A 136 -0.34 -12.07 7.04
N ILE A 137 -1.13 -11.81 5.99
CA ILE A 137 -2.00 -10.65 5.83
C ILE A 137 -3.43 -11.15 5.70
N ALA A 138 -4.34 -10.64 6.54
CA ALA A 138 -5.74 -11.04 6.59
C ALA A 138 -6.59 -10.27 5.58
N ALA A 139 -6.35 -8.96 5.47
CA ALA A 139 -7.09 -8.08 4.57
C ALA A 139 -6.19 -6.98 4.01
N ALA A 140 -6.51 -6.45 2.82
CA ALA A 140 -5.83 -5.30 2.25
C ALA A 140 -6.79 -4.41 1.46
N VAL A 141 -6.53 -3.10 1.51
CA VAL A 141 -7.18 -2.08 0.69
C VAL A 141 -6.12 -1.37 -0.13
N ILE A 142 -6.24 -1.42 -1.44
CA ILE A 142 -5.34 -0.83 -2.42
C ILE A 142 -6.08 0.29 -3.14
N VAL A 143 -5.57 1.50 -3.09
CA VAL A 143 -6.20 2.68 -3.68
C VAL A 143 -5.26 3.36 -4.67
N GLY A 144 -5.72 3.63 -5.88
CA GLY A 144 -4.98 4.39 -6.88
C GLY A 144 -3.58 3.83 -7.17
N ALA A 145 -3.41 2.51 -7.18
CA ALA A 145 -2.14 1.86 -7.48
C ALA A 145 -2.22 1.13 -8.83
N GLY A 146 -1.21 1.32 -9.67
CA GLY A 146 -1.09 0.61 -10.94
C GLY A 146 -0.86 -0.88 -10.77
N PRO A 147 -1.10 -1.69 -11.80
CA PRO A 147 -0.99 -3.14 -11.72
C PRO A 147 0.46 -3.64 -11.83
N ASP A 148 1.39 -2.79 -12.25
CA ASP A 148 2.77 -3.17 -12.56
C ASP A 148 3.73 -1.97 -12.59
N ALA A 149 5.02 -2.27 -12.73
CA ALA A 149 6.08 -1.26 -12.84
C ALA A 149 5.96 -0.41 -14.11
N GLU A 150 5.46 -0.96 -15.22
CA GLU A 150 5.35 -0.21 -16.47
C GLU A 150 4.31 0.91 -16.33
N ALA A 151 3.16 0.61 -15.70
CA ALA A 151 2.15 1.62 -15.39
C ALA A 151 2.69 2.71 -14.44
N ALA A 152 3.47 2.30 -13.41
CA ALA A 152 4.07 3.25 -12.47
C ALA A 152 5.12 4.13 -13.14
N VAL A 153 5.97 3.57 -14.01
CA VAL A 153 6.95 4.33 -14.80
C VAL A 153 6.25 5.29 -15.76
N ALA A 154 5.23 4.83 -16.49
CA ALA A 154 4.47 5.70 -17.39
C ALA A 154 3.78 6.87 -16.66
N ALA A 155 3.28 6.65 -15.45
CA ALA A 155 2.76 7.72 -14.60
C ALA A 155 3.86 8.71 -14.20
N ALA A 156 5.05 8.21 -13.82
CA ALA A 156 6.20 9.03 -13.49
C ALA A 156 6.72 9.84 -14.68
N GLU A 157 6.76 9.26 -15.89
CA GLU A 157 7.12 9.96 -17.12
C GLU A 157 6.22 11.17 -17.37
N ARG A 158 4.90 10.97 -17.20
CA ARG A 158 3.93 12.08 -17.33
C ARG A 158 4.08 13.13 -16.22
N ALA A 159 4.20 12.69 -14.97
CA ALA A 159 4.25 13.58 -13.81
C ALA A 159 5.55 14.41 -13.72
N PHE A 160 6.67 13.82 -14.10
CA PHE A 160 8.01 14.44 -13.93
C PHE A 160 8.64 14.91 -15.24
N GLY A 161 7.98 14.69 -16.40
CA GLY A 161 8.52 15.06 -17.71
C GLY A 161 9.83 14.33 -18.03
N ILE A 162 9.95 13.07 -17.63
CA ILE A 162 11.10 12.20 -17.90
C ILE A 162 10.77 11.21 -19.02
N THR A 163 11.83 10.67 -19.66
CA THR A 163 11.71 9.52 -20.56
C THR A 163 12.54 8.38 -19.97
N TYR A 164 11.88 7.29 -19.60
CA TYR A 164 12.53 6.18 -18.93
C TYR A 164 13.24 5.25 -19.89
N GLN A 165 14.49 4.91 -19.58
CA GLN A 165 15.29 3.98 -20.37
C GLN A 165 15.22 2.56 -19.80
N TRP A 166 14.51 1.67 -20.48
CA TRP A 166 14.34 0.28 -20.07
C TRP A 166 15.61 -0.56 -20.26
N THR A 167 16.43 -0.63 -19.23
CA THR A 167 17.63 -1.50 -19.20
C THR A 167 17.24 -2.96 -18.90
N PRO A 168 18.13 -3.95 -19.16
CA PRO A 168 17.90 -5.33 -18.74
C PRO A 168 17.63 -5.47 -17.23
N ALA A 169 18.33 -4.71 -16.38
CA ALA A 169 18.10 -4.70 -14.94
C ALA A 169 16.71 -4.14 -14.59
N ALA A 170 16.27 -3.06 -15.25
CA ALA A 170 14.93 -2.50 -15.06
C ALA A 170 13.84 -3.49 -15.46
N ARG A 171 14.03 -4.27 -16.53
CA ARG A 171 13.06 -5.30 -16.93
C ARG A 171 12.98 -6.47 -15.94
N VAL A 172 14.10 -6.88 -15.33
CA VAL A 172 14.09 -7.88 -14.24
C VAL A 172 13.33 -7.35 -13.03
N CYS A 173 13.56 -6.09 -12.66
CA CYS A 173 12.82 -5.43 -11.58
C CYS A 173 11.32 -5.33 -11.90
N ALA A 174 10.97 -4.91 -13.14
CA ALA A 174 9.58 -4.81 -13.59
C ALA A 174 8.84 -6.15 -13.51
N ALA A 175 9.49 -7.26 -13.89
CA ALA A 175 8.89 -8.59 -13.76
C ALA A 175 8.54 -8.96 -12.31
N ARG A 176 9.30 -8.49 -11.32
CA ARG A 176 8.99 -8.65 -9.90
C ARG A 176 7.77 -7.83 -9.47
N LEU A 177 7.54 -6.70 -10.11
CA LEU A 177 6.43 -5.78 -9.84
C LEU A 177 5.26 -5.96 -10.84
N ASP A 178 5.23 -7.04 -11.61
CA ASP A 178 4.07 -7.42 -12.44
C ASP A 178 3.09 -8.21 -11.57
N PHE A 179 2.17 -7.49 -10.92
CA PHE A 179 1.20 -8.08 -9.98
C PHE A 179 0.17 -8.99 -10.65
N PRO A 180 -0.33 -8.72 -11.87
CA PRO A 180 -1.11 -9.70 -12.62
C PRO A 180 -0.40 -11.05 -12.81
N ALA A 181 0.87 -11.04 -13.21
CA ALA A 181 1.66 -12.27 -13.35
C ALA A 181 1.88 -12.98 -12.01
N ARG A 182 1.80 -12.24 -10.89
CA ARG A 182 1.96 -12.75 -9.52
C ARG A 182 0.64 -12.94 -8.76
N ALA A 183 -0.50 -12.99 -9.48
CA ALA A 183 -1.83 -13.09 -8.87
C ALA A 183 -1.98 -14.29 -7.91
N SER A 184 -1.42 -15.45 -8.25
CA SER A 184 -1.44 -16.63 -7.37
C SER A 184 -0.64 -16.43 -6.08
N ASN A 185 0.44 -15.64 -6.12
CA ASN A 185 1.21 -15.28 -4.93
C ASN A 185 0.41 -14.34 -4.03
N ILE A 186 -0.21 -13.30 -4.61
CA ILE A 186 -1.06 -12.33 -3.91
C ILE A 186 -2.23 -13.03 -3.23
N ALA A 187 -2.88 -13.95 -3.94
CA ALA A 187 -4.05 -14.67 -3.45
C ALA A 187 -3.72 -15.81 -2.46
N ARG A 188 -2.44 -16.11 -2.23
CA ARG A 188 -2.03 -17.18 -1.31
C ARG A 188 -2.55 -16.94 0.11
N GLY A 189 -3.34 -17.90 0.63
CA GLY A 189 -4.03 -17.78 1.92
C GLY A 189 -5.28 -16.91 1.86
N THR A 190 -5.71 -16.54 0.67
CA THR A 190 -6.98 -15.86 0.37
C THR A 190 -7.22 -14.61 1.24
N PRO A 191 -6.27 -13.64 1.29
CA PRO A 191 -6.50 -12.38 2.01
C PRO A 191 -7.71 -11.67 1.42
N ALA A 192 -8.50 -10.98 2.24
CA ALA A 192 -9.59 -10.15 1.71
C ALA A 192 -8.99 -8.93 1.00
N LEU A 193 -9.21 -8.78 -0.29
CA LEU A 193 -8.59 -7.74 -1.12
C LEU A 193 -9.64 -6.82 -1.74
N LEU A 194 -9.60 -5.55 -1.36
CA LEU A 194 -10.36 -4.47 -1.98
C LEU A 194 -9.41 -3.58 -2.80
N VAL A 195 -9.68 -3.44 -4.09
CA VAL A 195 -8.94 -2.54 -4.97
C VAL A 195 -9.87 -1.41 -5.40
N ILE A 196 -9.48 -0.17 -5.13
CA ILE A 196 -10.26 1.03 -5.45
C ILE A 196 -9.49 1.87 -6.47
N ARG A 197 -10.18 2.23 -7.54
CA ARG A 197 -9.70 3.17 -8.56
C ARG A 197 -10.63 4.38 -8.63
N GLY A 198 -10.09 5.57 -8.80
CA GLY A 198 -10.85 6.74 -9.20
C GLY A 198 -11.21 6.68 -10.69
N ALA A 199 -12.43 7.04 -11.07
CA ALA A 199 -12.82 7.11 -12.48
C ALA A 199 -12.04 8.20 -13.23
N ASP A 200 -11.68 9.27 -12.52
CA ASP A 200 -10.97 10.43 -13.04
C ASP A 200 -9.44 10.33 -12.77
N ASP A 201 -8.96 9.15 -12.34
CA ASP A 201 -7.54 8.89 -12.07
C ASP A 201 -6.79 8.62 -13.39
N GLU A 202 -6.10 9.64 -13.89
CA GLU A 202 -5.28 9.55 -15.10
C GLU A 202 -3.92 8.85 -14.87
N ALA A 203 -3.48 8.73 -13.61
CA ALA A 203 -2.24 8.04 -13.28
C ALA A 203 -2.40 6.51 -13.35
N VAL A 204 -3.61 6.00 -13.08
CA VAL A 204 -3.91 4.55 -13.04
C VAL A 204 -4.97 4.21 -14.08
N PRO A 205 -4.59 3.78 -15.31
CA PRO A 205 -5.52 3.40 -16.36
C PRO A 205 -6.42 2.23 -15.97
N ALA A 206 -7.71 2.31 -16.33
CA ALA A 206 -8.70 1.26 -16.05
C ALA A 206 -8.27 -0.12 -16.58
N THR A 207 -7.73 -0.17 -17.79
CA THR A 207 -7.30 -1.41 -18.45
C THR A 207 -6.27 -2.20 -17.65
N GLY A 208 -5.40 -1.50 -16.88
CA GLY A 208 -4.44 -2.14 -16.00
C GLY A 208 -5.11 -2.80 -14.79
N ILE A 209 -6.09 -2.11 -14.20
CA ILE A 209 -6.87 -2.64 -13.08
C ILE A 209 -7.74 -3.82 -13.51
N ASP A 210 -8.35 -3.75 -14.70
CA ASP A 210 -9.12 -4.86 -15.27
C ASP A 210 -8.24 -6.10 -15.48
N ARG A 211 -6.98 -5.92 -15.92
CA ARG A 211 -6.01 -7.01 -16.08
C ARG A 211 -5.65 -7.65 -14.72
N LEU A 212 -5.44 -6.84 -13.68
CA LEU A 212 -5.20 -7.35 -12.32
C LEU A 212 -6.40 -8.11 -11.79
N HIS A 213 -7.62 -7.59 -12.00
CA HIS A 213 -8.87 -8.26 -11.59
C HIS A 213 -9.02 -9.61 -12.30
N ALA A 214 -8.86 -9.63 -13.62
CA ALA A 214 -8.97 -10.86 -14.41
C ALA A 214 -7.96 -11.92 -13.95
N ALA A 215 -6.74 -11.53 -13.57
CA ALA A 215 -5.71 -12.44 -13.08
C ALA A 215 -6.00 -12.97 -11.65
N LEU A 216 -6.58 -12.14 -10.77
CA LEU A 216 -6.89 -12.53 -9.38
C LEU A 216 -8.14 -13.39 -9.26
N ARG A 217 -9.18 -13.09 -10.04
CA ARG A 217 -10.49 -13.74 -9.95
C ARG A 217 -10.48 -15.27 -9.89
N PRO A 218 -9.68 -15.99 -10.70
CA PRO A 218 -9.62 -17.45 -10.63
C PRO A 218 -9.13 -17.99 -9.29
N ASN A 219 -8.32 -17.22 -8.56
CA ASN A 219 -7.76 -17.62 -7.27
C ASN A 219 -8.76 -17.42 -6.11
N TYR A 220 -9.86 -16.70 -6.34
CA TYR A 220 -10.91 -16.42 -5.34
C TYR A 220 -12.22 -17.14 -5.61
N ILE A 221 -12.21 -18.18 -6.48
CA ILE A 221 -13.45 -18.88 -6.88
C ILE A 221 -14.22 -19.50 -5.69
N HIS A 222 -13.51 -19.88 -4.61
CA HIS A 222 -14.09 -20.46 -3.40
C HIS A 222 -14.33 -19.44 -2.27
N ALA A 223 -13.97 -18.18 -2.49
CA ALA A 223 -14.17 -17.08 -1.56
C ALA A 223 -14.38 -15.76 -2.32
N PRO A 224 -15.40 -15.67 -3.18
CA PRO A 224 -15.59 -14.53 -4.09
C PRO A 224 -15.87 -13.21 -3.34
N ASP A 225 -16.43 -13.29 -2.16
CA ASP A 225 -16.71 -12.18 -1.24
C ASP A 225 -15.43 -11.54 -0.67
N ARG A 226 -14.29 -12.23 -0.77
CA ARG A 226 -12.98 -11.72 -0.32
C ARG A 226 -12.21 -10.99 -1.42
N LEU A 227 -12.78 -10.81 -2.62
CA LEU A 227 -12.17 -10.05 -3.71
C LEU A 227 -13.16 -9.03 -4.24
N ARG A 228 -12.83 -7.74 -4.11
CA ARG A 228 -13.67 -6.65 -4.56
C ARG A 228 -12.87 -5.59 -5.31
N PHE A 229 -13.40 -5.15 -6.44
CA PHE A 229 -12.87 -4.07 -7.25
C PHE A 229 -13.93 -2.97 -7.38
N GLU A 230 -13.54 -1.74 -7.11
CA GLU A 230 -14.43 -0.58 -7.16
C GLU A 230 -13.85 0.54 -8.02
N THR A 231 -14.70 1.14 -8.84
CA THR A 231 -14.39 2.38 -9.54
C THR A 231 -15.31 3.47 -9.02
N LEU A 232 -14.73 4.52 -8.44
CA LEU A 232 -15.48 5.61 -7.81
C LEU A 232 -15.45 6.85 -8.70
N THR A 233 -16.63 7.36 -9.04
CA THR A 233 -16.80 8.59 -9.84
C THR A 233 -16.40 9.84 -9.04
N GLY A 234 -15.86 10.86 -9.73
CA GLY A 234 -15.44 12.11 -9.10
C GLY A 234 -14.23 11.97 -8.17
N ILE A 235 -13.40 10.96 -8.42
CA ILE A 235 -12.14 10.71 -7.69
C ILE A 235 -11.01 10.61 -8.71
N GLY A 236 -9.99 11.47 -8.54
CA GLY A 236 -8.72 11.45 -9.28
C GLY A 236 -7.60 10.78 -8.48
N HIS A 237 -6.36 11.25 -8.69
CA HIS A 237 -5.15 10.73 -8.03
C HIS A 237 -4.65 11.65 -6.90
N GLY A 238 -5.56 12.27 -6.14
CA GLY A 238 -5.21 13.21 -5.09
C GLY A 238 -5.19 12.59 -3.68
N LEU A 239 -4.19 12.95 -2.87
CA LEU A 239 -4.18 12.60 -1.43
C LEU A 239 -5.33 13.25 -0.65
N ASP A 240 -5.82 14.40 -1.10
CA ASP A 240 -6.96 15.13 -0.55
C ASP A 240 -8.28 14.39 -0.77
N GLU A 241 -8.34 13.48 -1.73
CA GLU A 241 -9.51 12.67 -2.02
C GLU A 241 -9.64 11.39 -1.17
N LEU A 242 -8.62 11.05 -0.39
CA LEU A 242 -8.61 9.84 0.46
C LEU A 242 -9.78 9.78 1.43
N GLY A 243 -10.29 10.93 1.88
CA GLY A 243 -11.49 10.98 2.72
C GLY A 243 -12.73 10.36 2.04
N LYS A 244 -12.81 10.40 0.71
CA LYS A 244 -13.93 9.85 -0.06
C LYS A 244 -13.92 8.31 -0.09
N VAL A 245 -12.75 7.68 0.08
CA VAL A 245 -12.59 6.21 0.11
C VAL A 245 -12.55 5.66 1.53
N ALA A 246 -12.41 6.52 2.54
CA ALA A 246 -12.17 6.13 3.92
C ALA A 246 -13.28 5.24 4.51
N ALA A 247 -14.54 5.54 4.21
CA ALA A 247 -15.67 4.74 4.71
C ALA A 247 -15.65 3.32 4.13
N LEU A 248 -15.45 3.19 2.83
CA LEU A 248 -15.38 1.89 2.15
C LEU A 248 -14.18 1.05 2.65
N ALA A 249 -13.05 1.70 2.89
CA ALA A 249 -11.87 1.05 3.44
C ALA A 249 -12.07 0.63 4.92
N ASP A 250 -12.74 1.46 5.72
CA ASP A 250 -13.08 1.17 7.11
C ASP A 250 -14.03 -0.04 7.22
N ASP A 251 -15.07 -0.06 6.41
CA ASP A 251 -16.05 -1.14 6.36
C ASP A 251 -15.35 -2.46 5.98
N TRP A 252 -14.55 -2.45 4.90
CA TRP A 252 -13.82 -3.62 4.43
C TRP A 252 -12.85 -4.18 5.47
N LEU A 253 -12.01 -3.33 6.04
CA LEU A 253 -11.07 -3.74 7.07
C LEU A 253 -11.78 -4.19 8.35
N SER A 254 -12.87 -3.53 8.74
CA SER A 254 -13.65 -3.91 9.92
C SER A 254 -14.29 -5.29 9.75
N GLU A 255 -14.85 -5.59 8.58
CA GLU A 255 -15.46 -6.87 8.27
C GLU A 255 -14.42 -8.00 8.30
N HIS A 256 -13.33 -7.84 7.56
CA HIS A 256 -12.39 -8.93 7.30
C HIS A 256 -11.23 -9.08 8.31
N LEU A 257 -11.13 -8.20 9.30
CA LEU A 257 -10.21 -8.38 10.44
C LEU A 257 -10.89 -9.00 11.66
N THR A 258 -12.20 -9.27 11.62
CA THR A 258 -12.95 -9.87 12.73
C THR A 258 -13.06 -11.38 12.64
N ASP A 259 -12.92 -11.96 11.46
CA ASP A 259 -13.15 -13.37 11.16
C ASP A 259 -11.85 -14.20 11.10
N TRP A 260 -10.85 -13.76 11.83
CA TRP A 260 -9.53 -14.38 11.81
C TRP A 260 -9.25 -15.17 13.11
#